data_dcdbfd9a8ed853b5371c069b57043875
#
_entry.id   dcdbfd9a8ed853b5371c069b57043875
#
_cell.length_a   1.000
_cell.length_b   1.000
_cell.length_c   1.000
_cell.angle_alpha   90.00
_cell.angle_beta   90.00
_cell.angle_gamma   90.00
#
_symmetry.space_group_name_H-M   'P 1'
#
loop_
_entity.id
_entity.type
_entity.pdbx_description
1 polymer ?
#
loop_
_entity_poly.entity_id
_entity_poly.type
_entity_poly.pdbx_seq_one_letter_code
_entity_poly.pdbx_strand_id
1 'polypeptide(L)'
;MGYTNFNKDRFSKDNFAKINFIKTGDRNMRDKFIGRKNELKSLETAYSKNSCQMCIVYGRRRIGKTTLINEFIRGKEHIAFTAIKGSAERNIELFGEVVVDYFMPGINGVRFTDIKDILNFITNNIGDKKLVLVIDELPYLAEADKEFLSLLQVEIDKNWLNKNIFLILSGSSISFMEQEVLSSKSPIYGRRTMQIDLKPFNYLETALFVPDYSCEEKAICYGITGGVAKYISMFDSDKSLDDNIAELYFNPSGFMYEEPRNLLVQEFRNAPVYDDVVSAIANGANKAVEIKDKTNLESASVHNILHHLLETRIIEKTYAITEENNKKKVMYSLSDGMFMFWHKFIPRAVAAIEIDNGKQYYLSQVKPKLHEYMGEIFEKMCRQYLLMNAFSNKFSCTVLQAGKWFGTNPVKKEQTDIDVVGLDTTENKAILGECKFRNTPMDKKQLEELMDRDGLIDKRYKVAEYHLYSLSGFTDWVKDNAKALNVRLIPIEDMYN
;
A
#
# COMPACT_ATOMS: atom_id res chain seq x y z
N MET A 1 20.22 19.73 -49.15
CA MET A 1 19.46 21.01 -49.13
C MET A 1 18.17 20.78 -48.41
N GLY A 2 17.89 21.52 -47.33
CA GLY A 2 16.61 21.57 -46.65
C GLY A 2 16.66 21.16 -45.19
N TYR A 3 17.39 21.86 -44.33
CA TYR A 3 17.21 21.82 -42.89
C TYR A 3 16.01 22.69 -42.51
N THR A 4 14.94 22.11 -42.01
CA THR A 4 13.81 22.85 -41.39
C THR A 4 14.06 22.97 -39.89
N ASN A 5 14.15 24.23 -39.45
CA ASN A 5 14.29 24.67 -38.08
C ASN A 5 13.16 24.16 -37.18
N PHE A 6 13.49 23.42 -36.13
CA PHE A 6 12.59 23.17 -35.01
C PHE A 6 12.59 24.40 -34.06
N ASN A 7 11.46 25.01 -33.98
CA ASN A 7 11.16 26.17 -33.17
C ASN A 7 11.29 25.84 -31.66
N LYS A 8 12.22 26.55 -30.99
CA LYS A 8 12.58 26.40 -29.57
C LYS A 8 11.67 27.14 -28.58
N ASP A 9 10.50 27.60 -29.00
CA ASP A 9 9.64 28.49 -28.21
C ASP A 9 8.28 27.89 -27.89
N ARG A 10 8.26 26.82 -27.07
CA ARG A 10 7.01 26.37 -26.43
C ARG A 10 7.21 25.62 -25.10
N PHE A 11 8.15 26.06 -24.29
CA PHE A 11 8.14 25.71 -22.85
C PHE A 11 8.13 27.01 -22.07
N SER A 12 6.94 27.54 -21.86
CA SER A 12 6.76 28.66 -20.93
C SER A 12 6.92 28.12 -19.50
N LYS A 13 7.74 28.85 -18.71
CA LYS A 13 8.12 28.54 -17.33
C LYS A 13 6.99 28.62 -16.29
N ASP A 14 5.71 28.74 -16.72
CA ASP A 14 4.60 29.12 -15.83
C ASP A 14 3.69 27.97 -15.37
N ASN A 15 3.98 26.70 -15.68
CA ASN A 15 3.06 25.59 -15.38
C ASN A 15 3.45 24.66 -14.22
N PHE A 16 4.49 24.97 -13.43
CA PHE A 16 4.89 24.09 -12.32
C PHE A 16 4.60 24.65 -10.91
N ALA A 17 4.07 25.85 -10.79
CA ALA A 17 3.91 26.52 -9.47
C ALA A 17 2.46 26.84 -9.06
N LYS A 18 1.45 26.29 -9.73
CA LYS A 18 0.05 26.47 -9.31
C LYS A 18 -0.68 25.13 -9.24
N ILE A 19 -0.44 24.36 -8.17
CA ILE A 19 -1.48 23.48 -7.65
C ILE A 19 -2.48 24.41 -6.96
N ASN A 20 -3.41 24.94 -7.75
CA ASN A 20 -4.50 25.76 -7.27
C ASN A 20 -5.37 24.94 -6.33
N PHE A 21 -5.48 25.39 -5.08
CA PHE A 21 -6.55 25.01 -4.18
C PHE A 21 -7.90 25.29 -4.86
N ILE A 22 -8.60 24.24 -5.27
CA ILE A 22 -9.88 24.32 -5.95
C ILE A 22 -10.91 24.88 -4.96
N LYS A 23 -11.44 26.05 -5.27
CA LYS A 23 -12.65 26.60 -4.62
C LYS A 23 -13.84 25.67 -4.91
N THR A 24 -14.55 25.36 -3.85
CA THR A 24 -15.74 24.49 -3.80
C THR A 24 -16.83 24.89 -4.80
N GLY A 25 -17.17 23.99 -5.71
CA GLY A 25 -18.35 24.01 -6.54
C GLY A 25 -18.50 22.64 -7.23
N ASP A 26 -19.62 21.98 -6.99
CA ASP A 26 -20.10 20.70 -7.53
C ASP A 26 -19.12 19.49 -7.50
N ARG A 27 -19.39 18.58 -6.57
CA ARG A 27 -18.59 17.38 -6.32
C ARG A 27 -19.04 16.23 -7.22
N ASN A 28 -18.29 15.94 -8.27
CA ASN A 28 -18.25 14.59 -8.85
C ASN A 28 -17.70 13.59 -7.80
N MET A 29 -18.12 12.33 -7.85
CA MET A 29 -17.63 11.29 -6.89
C MET A 29 -16.09 11.20 -6.82
N ARG A 30 -15.36 11.67 -7.82
CA ARG A 30 -13.89 11.76 -7.86
C ARG A 30 -13.26 12.69 -6.81
N ASP A 31 -14.04 13.63 -6.24
CA ASP A 31 -13.57 14.59 -5.24
C ASP A 31 -13.90 14.18 -3.80
N LYS A 32 -14.53 13.01 -3.61
CA LYS A 32 -14.91 12.53 -2.29
C LYS A 32 -13.73 11.82 -1.64
N PHE A 33 -13.31 12.30 -0.45
CA PHE A 33 -12.35 11.57 0.38
C PHE A 33 -12.95 10.24 0.83
N ILE A 34 -12.27 9.12 0.53
CA ILE A 34 -12.75 7.77 0.81
C ILE A 34 -11.81 7.06 1.78
N GLY A 35 -12.39 6.35 2.75
CA GLY A 35 -11.62 5.56 3.73
C GLY A 35 -10.89 6.40 4.77
N ARG A 36 -9.83 5.88 5.35
CA ARG A 36 -8.90 6.55 6.30
C ARG A 36 -9.54 7.15 7.54
N LYS A 37 -10.68 6.63 7.96
CA LYS A 37 -11.43 7.17 9.12
C LYS A 37 -10.63 7.11 10.41
N ASN A 38 -9.85 6.04 10.61
CA ASN A 38 -9.05 5.85 11.81
C ASN A 38 -7.85 6.80 11.85
N GLU A 39 -7.18 6.96 10.70
CA GLU A 39 -6.06 7.89 10.56
C GLU A 39 -6.51 9.35 10.79
N LEU A 40 -7.62 9.76 10.15
CA LEU A 40 -8.19 11.09 10.38
C LEU A 40 -8.59 11.29 11.85
N LYS A 41 -9.29 10.34 12.45
CA LYS A 41 -9.67 10.41 13.86
C LYS A 41 -8.45 10.55 14.78
N SER A 42 -7.38 9.85 14.46
CA SER A 42 -6.12 9.93 15.21
C SER A 42 -5.47 11.31 15.07
N LEU A 43 -5.43 11.86 13.85
CA LEU A 43 -4.94 13.22 13.59
C LEU A 43 -5.77 14.28 14.33
N GLU A 44 -7.10 14.20 14.30
CA GLU A 44 -8.00 15.10 15.02
C GLU A 44 -7.81 15.00 16.54
N THR A 45 -7.65 13.79 17.07
CA THR A 45 -7.38 13.58 18.49
C THR A 45 -6.04 14.21 18.92
N ALA A 46 -5.00 14.08 18.10
CA ALA A 46 -3.74 14.72 18.39
C ALA A 46 -3.81 16.24 18.24
N TYR A 47 -4.50 16.72 17.21
CA TYR A 47 -4.73 18.15 16.97
C TYR A 47 -5.51 18.81 18.10
N SER A 48 -6.43 18.12 18.80
CA SER A 48 -7.21 18.74 19.90
C SER A 48 -6.37 19.17 21.10
N LYS A 49 -5.13 18.69 21.24
CA LYS A 49 -4.23 19.07 22.33
C LYS A 49 -3.69 20.50 22.15
N ASN A 50 -3.51 21.21 23.26
CA ASN A 50 -3.01 22.60 23.28
C ASN A 50 -1.52 22.67 23.60
N SER A 51 -0.72 21.87 22.91
CA SER A 51 0.75 21.87 23.01
C SER A 51 1.33 21.43 21.68
N CYS A 52 2.62 21.62 21.49
CA CYS A 52 3.29 21.14 20.29
C CYS A 52 3.07 19.63 20.11
N GLN A 53 2.59 19.26 18.92
CA GLN A 53 2.42 17.85 18.54
C GLN A 53 3.20 17.61 17.26
N MET A 54 3.88 16.48 17.16
CA MET A 54 4.60 16.07 15.95
C MET A 54 4.10 14.73 15.46
N CYS A 55 3.53 14.71 14.28
CA CYS A 55 3.06 13.53 13.58
C CYS A 55 3.99 13.18 12.42
N ILE A 56 4.42 11.93 12.35
CA ILE A 56 5.15 11.38 11.21
C ILE A 56 4.18 10.56 10.37
N VAL A 57 3.98 10.95 9.10
CA VAL A 57 3.13 10.24 8.13
C VAL A 57 4.01 9.64 7.04
N TYR A 58 4.09 8.32 6.96
CA TYR A 58 4.92 7.68 5.95
C TYR A 58 4.23 6.46 5.32
N GLY A 59 4.79 5.97 4.24
CA GLY A 59 4.29 4.85 3.46
C GLY A 59 4.69 5.01 2.01
N ARG A 60 4.52 3.94 1.22
CA ARG A 60 4.96 3.93 -0.17
C ARG A 60 4.33 5.04 -1.01
N ARG A 61 4.89 5.28 -2.19
CA ARG A 61 4.29 6.21 -3.16
C ARG A 61 2.88 5.78 -3.54
N ARG A 62 2.04 6.73 -3.92
CA ARG A 62 0.67 6.54 -4.44
C ARG A 62 -0.36 6.01 -3.43
N ILE A 63 0.02 5.87 -2.15
CA ILE A 63 -0.83 5.34 -1.09
C ILE A 63 -1.86 6.35 -0.55
N GLY A 64 -1.74 7.65 -0.93
CA GLY A 64 -2.67 8.70 -0.53
C GLY A 64 -2.23 9.50 0.72
N LYS A 65 -0.92 9.60 1.03
CA LYS A 65 -0.42 10.43 2.14
C LYS A 65 -0.84 11.88 2.02
N THR A 66 -0.51 12.52 0.91
CA THR A 66 -0.83 13.94 0.64
C THR A 66 -2.34 14.18 0.63
N THR A 67 -3.13 13.21 0.13
CA THR A 67 -4.60 13.29 0.14
C THR A 67 -5.15 13.26 1.57
N LEU A 68 -4.62 12.38 2.43
CA LEU A 68 -4.97 12.32 3.86
C LEU A 68 -4.63 13.63 4.58
N ILE A 69 -3.44 14.16 4.35
CA ILE A 69 -2.98 15.43 4.94
C ILE A 69 -3.86 16.60 4.48
N ASN A 70 -4.14 16.69 3.18
CA ASN A 70 -4.98 17.73 2.62
C ASN A 70 -6.42 17.69 3.17
N GLU A 71 -6.99 16.49 3.36
CA GLU A 71 -8.31 16.36 3.99
C GLU A 71 -8.25 16.81 5.45
N PHE A 72 -7.19 16.44 6.19
CA PHE A 72 -7.03 16.82 7.58
C PHE A 72 -6.87 18.33 7.78
N ILE A 73 -6.08 19.02 6.93
CA ILE A 73 -5.83 20.47 7.08
C ILE A 73 -6.99 21.32 6.55
N ARG A 74 -7.98 20.72 5.90
CA ARG A 74 -9.14 21.46 5.37
C ARG A 74 -9.86 22.23 6.47
N GLY A 75 -9.97 23.54 6.30
CA GLY A 75 -10.61 24.45 7.27
C GLY A 75 -9.78 24.76 8.53
N LYS A 76 -8.50 24.36 8.56
CA LYS A 76 -7.57 24.71 9.64
C LYS A 76 -6.53 25.74 9.15
N GLU A 77 -6.05 26.57 10.07
CA GLU A 77 -4.89 27.45 9.83
C GLU A 77 -3.66 26.57 9.59
N HIS A 78 -3.06 26.68 8.41
CA HIS A 78 -1.95 25.80 8.03
C HIS A 78 -0.93 26.44 7.10
N ILE A 79 0.31 25.99 7.21
CA ILE A 79 1.38 26.18 6.23
C ILE A 79 1.71 24.78 5.69
N ALA A 80 1.62 24.58 4.38
CA ALA A 80 1.93 23.30 3.74
C ALA A 80 3.02 23.50 2.67
N PHE A 81 4.18 22.93 2.94
CA PHE A 81 5.33 22.93 2.04
C PHE A 81 5.58 21.49 1.56
N THR A 82 5.80 21.33 0.25
CA THR A 82 6.24 20.05 -0.35
C THR A 82 7.65 20.22 -0.86
N ALA A 83 8.59 19.47 -0.28
CA ALA A 83 9.97 19.47 -0.71
C ALA A 83 10.14 18.82 -2.08
N ILE A 84 11.10 19.33 -2.86
CA ILE A 84 11.41 18.83 -4.19
C ILE A 84 12.80 18.17 -4.23
N LYS A 85 12.99 17.24 -5.15
CA LYS A 85 14.32 16.70 -5.44
C LYS A 85 15.18 17.78 -6.11
N GLY A 86 16.00 18.47 -5.32
CA GLY A 86 16.79 19.61 -5.75
C GLY A 86 17.83 20.01 -4.70
N SER A 87 18.43 21.20 -4.86
CA SER A 87 19.39 21.72 -3.88
C SER A 87 18.70 22.21 -2.60
N ALA A 88 19.51 22.39 -1.54
CA ALA A 88 19.04 22.99 -0.28
C ALA A 88 18.50 24.40 -0.50
N GLU A 89 19.24 25.23 -1.26
CA GLU A 89 18.88 26.62 -1.54
C GLU A 89 17.51 26.72 -2.21
N ARG A 90 17.22 25.82 -3.18
CA ARG A 90 15.92 25.83 -3.86
C ARG A 90 14.77 25.40 -2.94
N ASN A 91 14.99 24.44 -2.07
CA ASN A 91 13.99 24.03 -1.08
C ASN A 91 13.76 25.14 -0.01
N ILE A 92 14.83 25.84 0.42
CA ILE A 92 14.75 26.98 1.33
C ILE A 92 13.94 28.12 0.69
N GLU A 93 14.23 28.45 -0.57
CA GLU A 93 13.48 29.48 -1.31
C GLU A 93 11.97 29.15 -1.36
N LEU A 94 11.61 27.94 -1.78
CA LEU A 94 10.21 27.50 -1.90
C LEU A 94 9.50 27.47 -0.54
N PHE A 95 10.17 26.98 0.50
CA PHE A 95 9.59 26.93 1.85
C PHE A 95 9.40 28.36 2.39
N GLY A 96 10.39 29.22 2.17
CA GLY A 96 10.31 30.63 2.55
C GLY A 96 9.16 31.36 1.87
N GLU A 97 8.96 31.15 0.56
CA GLU A 97 7.83 31.72 -0.19
C GLU A 97 6.48 31.35 0.44
N VAL A 98 6.26 30.06 0.76
CA VAL A 98 5.00 29.58 1.38
C VAL A 98 4.79 30.19 2.77
N VAL A 99 5.87 30.31 3.56
CA VAL A 99 5.81 30.90 4.91
C VAL A 99 5.53 32.38 4.87
N VAL A 100 6.18 33.13 3.95
CA VAL A 100 5.94 34.58 3.77
C VAL A 100 4.52 34.83 3.28
N ASP A 101 4.03 34.04 2.30
CA ASP A 101 2.65 34.19 1.79
C ASP A 101 1.59 34.00 2.89
N TYR A 102 1.84 33.09 3.84
CA TYR A 102 0.93 32.88 4.97
C TYR A 102 0.92 34.05 5.96
N PHE A 103 2.09 34.55 6.40
CA PHE A 103 2.18 35.58 7.43
C PHE A 103 2.07 37.02 6.89
N MET A 104 2.49 37.24 5.64
CA MET A 104 2.56 38.56 4.98
C MET A 104 2.01 38.49 3.55
N PRO A 105 0.72 38.15 3.35
CA PRO A 105 0.15 37.94 2.03
C PRO A 105 0.32 39.22 1.17
N GLY A 106 0.82 39.00 -0.07
CA GLY A 106 1.08 40.09 -1.04
C GLY A 106 2.42 40.80 -0.88
N ILE A 107 3.27 40.43 0.07
CA ILE A 107 4.64 40.93 0.18
C ILE A 107 5.56 40.04 -0.64
N ASN A 108 6.27 40.65 -1.61
CA ASN A 108 7.26 39.97 -2.44
C ASN A 108 8.69 40.40 -2.05
N GLY A 109 9.67 39.52 -2.32
CA GLY A 109 11.09 39.85 -2.19
C GLY A 109 11.73 39.52 -0.85
N VAL A 110 10.97 39.00 0.13
CA VAL A 110 11.57 38.43 1.34
C VAL A 110 12.22 37.12 0.95
N ARG A 111 13.51 36.96 1.23
CA ARG A 111 14.28 35.76 0.93
C ARG A 111 14.98 35.27 2.19
N PHE A 112 14.95 33.97 2.38
CA PHE A 112 15.72 33.26 3.40
C PHE A 112 16.91 32.58 2.74
N THR A 113 18.03 32.55 3.42
CA THR A 113 19.25 31.87 2.98
C THR A 113 19.53 30.62 3.81
N ASP A 114 18.81 30.45 4.91
CA ASP A 114 18.99 29.36 5.86
C ASP A 114 17.62 28.88 6.36
N ILE A 115 17.49 27.58 6.56
CA ILE A 115 16.28 26.94 7.07
C ILE A 115 15.95 27.40 8.50
N LYS A 116 16.98 27.67 9.30
CA LYS A 116 16.86 28.20 10.67
C LYS A 116 16.13 29.54 10.70
N ASP A 117 16.40 30.40 9.73
CA ASP A 117 15.76 31.69 9.66
C ASP A 117 14.27 31.57 9.35
N ILE A 118 13.88 30.58 8.53
CA ILE A 118 12.47 30.27 8.28
C ILE A 118 11.79 29.78 9.55
N LEU A 119 12.41 28.84 10.28
CA LEU A 119 11.86 28.32 11.55
C LEU A 119 11.71 29.44 12.58
N ASN A 120 12.72 30.30 12.75
CA ASN A 120 12.68 31.45 13.62
C ASN A 120 11.57 32.42 13.20
N PHE A 121 11.40 32.66 11.91
CA PHE A 121 10.35 33.55 11.40
C PHE A 121 8.95 32.99 11.74
N ILE A 122 8.70 31.71 11.59
CA ILE A 122 7.46 31.04 12.03
C ILE A 122 7.26 31.26 13.53
N THR A 123 8.29 30.99 14.34
CA THR A 123 8.25 31.12 15.80
C THR A 123 7.87 32.54 16.27
N ASN A 124 8.44 33.57 15.64
CA ASN A 124 8.23 34.95 16.02
C ASN A 124 6.85 35.47 15.58
N ASN A 125 6.25 34.91 14.54
CA ASN A 125 5.01 35.42 13.96
C ASN A 125 3.75 34.60 14.31
N ILE A 126 3.90 33.39 14.84
CA ILE A 126 2.74 32.50 15.12
C ILE A 126 1.87 33.00 16.30
N GLY A 127 2.47 33.70 17.30
CA GLY A 127 1.76 34.12 18.51
C GLY A 127 1.13 32.93 19.25
N ASP A 128 -0.14 33.11 19.67
CA ASP A 128 -0.94 32.09 20.37
C ASP A 128 -1.84 31.26 19.42
N LYS A 129 -1.74 31.52 18.11
CA LYS A 129 -2.53 30.80 17.12
C LYS A 129 -2.17 29.31 17.06
N LYS A 130 -3.19 28.50 16.79
CA LYS A 130 -2.97 27.08 16.48
C LYS A 130 -2.67 26.94 15.00
N LEU A 131 -1.49 26.43 14.68
CA LEU A 131 -1.01 26.29 13.33
C LEU A 131 -0.68 24.83 13.00
N VAL A 132 -1.14 24.35 11.88
CA VAL A 132 -0.64 23.10 11.29
C VAL A 132 0.51 23.43 10.34
N LEU A 133 1.70 22.92 10.64
CA LEU A 133 2.86 23.02 9.76
C LEU A 133 3.10 21.67 9.10
N VAL A 134 2.97 21.61 7.78
CA VAL A 134 3.19 20.39 6.99
C VAL A 134 4.48 20.52 6.20
N ILE A 135 5.35 19.52 6.32
CA ILE A 135 6.52 19.32 5.45
C ILE A 135 6.34 17.97 4.76
N ASP A 136 5.84 18.02 3.52
CA ASP A 136 5.64 16.83 2.70
C ASP A 136 6.90 16.51 1.89
N GLU A 137 7.12 15.23 1.60
CA GLU A 137 8.35 14.70 0.97
C GLU A 137 9.63 15.13 1.70
N LEU A 138 9.59 15.08 3.04
CA LEU A 138 10.71 15.35 3.94
C LEU A 138 12.05 14.75 3.49
N PRO A 139 12.12 13.51 2.95
CA PRO A 139 13.38 12.93 2.48
C PRO A 139 14.16 13.85 1.55
N TYR A 140 13.51 14.56 0.62
CA TYR A 140 14.19 15.46 -0.31
C TYR A 140 14.82 16.67 0.37
N LEU A 141 14.15 17.22 1.39
CA LEU A 141 14.70 18.33 2.16
C LEU A 141 15.88 17.88 3.03
N ALA A 142 15.71 16.79 3.76
CA ALA A 142 16.74 16.30 4.69
C ALA A 142 17.95 15.64 3.99
N GLU A 143 17.80 15.18 2.74
CA GLU A 143 18.93 14.74 1.91
C GLU A 143 19.72 15.94 1.37
N ALA A 144 19.03 17.02 1.03
CA ALA A 144 19.65 18.25 0.51
C ALA A 144 20.30 19.06 1.62
N ASP A 145 19.67 19.16 2.79
CA ASP A 145 20.16 19.85 3.98
C ASP A 145 20.28 18.86 5.15
N LYS A 146 21.52 18.42 5.41
CA LYS A 146 21.82 17.44 6.47
C LYS A 146 21.62 17.97 7.89
N GLU A 147 21.58 19.27 8.07
CA GLU A 147 21.39 19.92 9.38
C GLU A 147 19.90 20.09 9.72
N PHE A 148 19.01 19.98 8.74
CA PHE A 148 17.59 20.25 8.90
C PHE A 148 16.96 19.57 10.12
N LEU A 149 17.13 18.25 10.28
CA LEU A 149 16.54 17.52 11.40
C LEU A 149 17.07 17.97 12.76
N SER A 150 18.36 18.39 12.82
CA SER A 150 18.98 18.92 14.05
C SER A 150 18.48 20.31 14.36
N LEU A 151 18.34 21.18 13.36
CA LEU A 151 17.78 22.54 13.51
C LEU A 151 16.31 22.46 13.96
N LEU A 152 15.54 21.57 13.37
CA LEU A 152 14.14 21.33 13.76
C LEU A 152 14.06 20.83 15.22
N GLN A 153 14.95 19.92 15.63
CA GLN A 153 15.04 19.48 17.02
C GLN A 153 15.25 20.66 17.98
N VAL A 154 16.25 21.50 17.68
CA VAL A 154 16.58 22.66 18.53
C VAL A 154 15.38 23.60 18.64
N GLU A 155 14.68 23.82 17.53
CA GLU A 155 13.51 24.73 17.49
C GLU A 155 12.35 24.17 18.32
N ILE A 156 12.05 22.88 18.18
CA ILE A 156 11.03 22.19 18.99
C ILE A 156 11.37 22.33 20.48
N ASP A 157 12.60 21.97 20.88
CA ASP A 157 12.99 21.88 22.28
C ASP A 157 13.04 23.25 22.96
N LYS A 158 13.47 24.30 22.26
CA LYS A 158 13.64 25.64 22.83
C LYS A 158 12.40 26.51 22.75
N ASN A 159 11.68 26.42 21.62
CA ASN A 159 10.70 27.45 21.28
C ASN A 159 9.29 26.92 21.11
N TRP A 160 9.09 25.64 20.70
CA TRP A 160 7.77 25.16 20.28
C TRP A 160 7.04 24.34 21.33
N LEU A 161 7.70 23.77 22.34
CA LEU A 161 7.06 22.88 23.32
C LEU A 161 5.75 23.42 23.89
N ASN A 162 5.68 24.72 24.16
CA ASN A 162 4.52 25.40 24.74
C ASN A 162 3.67 26.18 23.69
N LYS A 163 3.97 26.02 22.40
CA LYS A 163 3.19 26.65 21.32
C LYS A 163 2.19 25.66 20.75
N ASN A 164 1.09 26.17 20.22
CA ASN A 164 0.05 25.39 19.58
C ASN A 164 0.43 25.04 18.12
N ILE A 165 1.55 24.34 17.93
CA ILE A 165 2.01 23.88 16.62
C ILE A 165 1.69 22.39 16.47
N PHE A 166 1.01 22.05 15.37
CA PHE A 166 0.83 20.67 14.94
C PHE A 166 1.72 20.43 13.70
N LEU A 167 2.89 19.85 13.94
CA LEU A 167 3.86 19.54 12.89
C LEU A 167 3.56 18.19 12.26
N ILE A 168 3.41 18.16 10.93
CA ILE A 168 3.30 16.95 10.14
C ILE A 168 4.53 16.83 9.25
N LEU A 169 5.30 15.76 9.44
CA LEU A 169 6.42 15.38 8.59
C LEU A 169 6.00 14.17 7.76
N SER A 170 6.00 14.31 6.44
CA SER A 170 5.57 13.23 5.54
C SER A 170 6.67 12.82 4.59
N GLY A 171 6.71 11.51 4.24
CA GLY A 171 7.68 11.01 3.28
C GLY A 171 7.27 9.71 2.61
N SER A 172 7.64 9.56 1.33
CA SER A 172 7.37 8.37 0.53
C SER A 172 8.51 7.33 0.57
N SER A 173 9.73 7.72 0.92
CA SER A 173 10.85 6.79 1.15
C SER A 173 10.73 6.14 2.52
N ILE A 174 10.24 4.88 2.55
CA ILE A 174 10.01 4.15 3.81
C ILE A 174 11.32 3.93 4.55
N SER A 175 12.38 3.48 3.84
CA SER A 175 13.70 3.24 4.43
C SER A 175 14.28 4.51 5.05
N PHE A 176 14.21 5.65 4.37
CA PHE A 176 14.64 6.93 4.93
C PHE A 176 13.85 7.29 6.20
N MET A 177 12.53 7.19 6.14
CA MET A 177 11.69 7.54 7.28
C MET A 177 11.95 6.63 8.49
N GLU A 178 12.18 5.34 8.28
CA GLU A 178 12.48 4.39 9.35
C GLU A 178 13.90 4.55 9.92
N GLN A 179 14.91 4.78 9.06
CA GLN A 179 16.31 4.84 9.45
C GLN A 179 16.76 6.21 9.95
N GLU A 180 16.31 7.30 9.32
CA GLU A 180 16.77 8.66 9.60
C GLU A 180 15.79 9.46 10.47
N VAL A 181 14.49 9.17 10.42
CA VAL A 181 13.47 9.96 11.12
C VAL A 181 12.98 9.24 12.38
N LEU A 182 12.65 7.96 12.27
CA LEU A 182 12.04 7.17 13.35
C LEU A 182 13.06 6.45 14.23
N SER A 183 14.29 6.28 13.78
CA SER A 183 15.32 5.54 14.51
C SER A 183 15.77 6.28 15.77
N SER A 184 16.28 5.54 16.75
CA SER A 184 16.82 6.11 18.01
C SER A 184 18.02 7.03 17.80
N LYS A 185 18.65 7.01 16.62
CA LYS A 185 19.78 7.88 16.25
C LYS A 185 19.31 9.22 15.67
N SER A 186 18.03 9.36 15.32
CA SER A 186 17.50 10.59 14.75
C SER A 186 17.56 11.75 15.74
N PRO A 187 17.94 12.97 15.32
CA PRO A 187 17.87 14.16 16.16
C PRO A 187 16.48 14.41 16.74
N ILE A 188 15.42 14.11 15.98
CA ILE A 188 14.03 14.32 16.40
C ILE A 188 13.42 13.09 17.11
N TYR A 189 14.22 12.07 17.40
CA TYR A 189 13.75 10.93 18.18
C TYR A 189 13.22 11.37 19.56
N GLY A 190 12.07 10.83 19.96
CA GLY A 190 11.41 11.18 21.22
C GLY A 190 10.57 12.47 21.18
N ARG A 191 10.60 13.28 20.09
CA ARG A 191 9.74 14.47 19.91
C ARG A 191 8.44 14.14 19.20
N ARG A 192 8.38 13.00 18.50
CA ARG A 192 7.14 12.54 17.89
C ARG A 192 6.10 12.20 18.96
N THR A 193 4.90 12.72 18.80
CA THR A 193 3.76 12.38 19.65
C THR A 193 2.85 11.36 18.97
N MET A 194 3.04 11.14 17.67
CA MET A 194 2.23 10.25 16.86
C MET A 194 2.98 9.82 15.58
N GLN A 195 2.68 8.63 15.07
CA GLN A 195 3.10 8.18 13.74
C GLN A 195 1.98 7.43 13.03
N ILE A 196 1.91 7.60 11.72
CA ILE A 196 1.00 6.89 10.83
C ILE A 196 1.84 6.22 9.75
N ASP A 197 1.94 4.89 9.81
CA ASP A 197 2.44 4.07 8.72
C ASP A 197 1.27 3.73 7.80
N LEU A 198 1.09 4.54 6.75
CA LEU A 198 -0.04 4.41 5.85
C LEU A 198 0.11 3.19 4.96
N LYS A 199 -0.79 2.23 5.13
CA LYS A 199 -0.83 0.98 4.36
C LYS A 199 -1.78 1.10 3.15
N PRO A 200 -1.69 0.19 2.15
CA PRO A 200 -2.75 0.03 1.17
C PRO A 200 -4.11 -0.16 1.84
N PHE A 201 -5.17 0.23 1.16
CA PHE A 201 -6.53 -0.12 1.58
C PHE A 201 -6.71 -1.63 1.61
N ASN A 202 -7.47 -2.12 2.56
CA ASN A 202 -7.94 -3.51 2.53
C ASN A 202 -9.05 -3.68 1.48
N TYR A 203 -9.51 -4.92 1.29
CA TYR A 203 -10.51 -5.21 0.26
C TYR A 203 -11.86 -4.51 0.52
N LEU A 204 -12.26 -4.29 1.80
CA LEU A 204 -13.49 -3.56 2.16
C LEU A 204 -13.36 -2.07 1.84
N GLU A 205 -12.22 -1.47 2.20
CA GLU A 205 -11.97 -0.06 1.89
C GLU A 205 -11.87 0.18 0.38
N THR A 206 -11.26 -0.76 -0.36
CA THR A 206 -11.20 -0.72 -1.83
C THR A 206 -12.59 -0.75 -2.46
N ALA A 207 -13.50 -1.56 -1.92
CA ALA A 207 -14.88 -1.65 -2.39
C ALA A 207 -15.66 -0.32 -2.31
N LEU A 208 -15.26 0.59 -1.41
CA LEU A 208 -15.89 1.92 -1.28
C LEU A 208 -15.67 2.82 -2.51
N PHE A 209 -14.67 2.54 -3.33
CA PHE A 209 -14.38 3.28 -4.56
C PHE A 209 -15.22 2.79 -5.75
N VAL A 210 -15.69 1.56 -5.69
CA VAL A 210 -16.47 0.90 -6.74
C VAL A 210 -17.73 0.25 -6.13
N PRO A 211 -18.62 1.07 -5.53
CA PRO A 211 -19.74 0.56 -4.72
C PRO A 211 -20.69 -0.32 -5.51
N ASP A 212 -20.89 -0.03 -6.80
CA ASP A 212 -21.88 -0.69 -7.66
C ASP A 212 -21.36 -1.99 -8.29
N TYR A 213 -20.07 -2.31 -8.12
CA TYR A 213 -19.51 -3.59 -8.57
C TYR A 213 -20.04 -4.75 -7.72
N SER A 214 -20.19 -5.92 -8.31
CA SER A 214 -20.45 -7.17 -7.59
C SER A 214 -19.31 -7.50 -6.63
N CYS A 215 -19.53 -8.40 -5.67
CA CYS A 215 -18.50 -8.83 -4.73
C CYS A 215 -17.28 -9.44 -5.45
N GLU A 216 -17.52 -10.18 -6.54
CA GLU A 216 -16.46 -10.71 -7.41
C GLU A 216 -15.65 -9.58 -8.06
N GLU A 217 -16.30 -8.61 -8.69
CA GLU A 217 -15.64 -7.48 -9.35
C GLU A 217 -14.88 -6.60 -8.35
N LYS A 218 -15.43 -6.37 -7.16
CA LYS A 218 -14.74 -5.69 -6.04
C LYS A 218 -13.47 -6.42 -5.63
N ALA A 219 -13.53 -7.75 -5.53
CA ALA A 219 -12.36 -8.58 -5.21
C ALA A 219 -11.30 -8.50 -6.31
N ILE A 220 -11.70 -8.58 -7.59
CA ILE A 220 -10.78 -8.45 -8.73
C ILE A 220 -10.16 -7.04 -8.75
N CYS A 221 -10.95 -5.97 -8.55
CA CYS A 221 -10.45 -4.60 -8.47
C CYS A 221 -9.38 -4.47 -7.36
N TYR A 222 -9.64 -5.01 -6.17
CA TYR A 222 -8.64 -5.09 -5.10
C TYR A 222 -7.40 -5.85 -5.55
N GLY A 223 -7.58 -7.02 -6.16
CA GLY A 223 -6.49 -7.90 -6.60
C GLY A 223 -5.53 -7.27 -7.60
N ILE A 224 -6.05 -6.50 -8.55
CA ILE A 224 -5.24 -5.88 -9.61
C ILE A 224 -4.69 -4.50 -9.25
N THR A 225 -5.19 -3.87 -8.16
CA THR A 225 -4.73 -2.57 -7.68
C THR A 225 -3.90 -2.67 -6.40
N GLY A 226 -3.94 -3.83 -5.72
CA GLY A 226 -3.28 -4.03 -4.44
C GLY A 226 -3.77 -3.10 -3.32
N GLY A 227 -4.96 -2.51 -3.45
CA GLY A 227 -5.48 -1.54 -2.47
C GLY A 227 -4.77 -0.18 -2.50
N VAL A 228 -3.99 0.13 -3.52
CA VAL A 228 -3.25 1.39 -3.64
C VAL A 228 -4.19 2.50 -4.09
N ALA A 229 -4.35 3.53 -3.25
CA ALA A 229 -5.33 4.61 -3.43
C ALA A 229 -5.34 5.23 -4.84
N LYS A 230 -4.15 5.56 -5.36
CA LYS A 230 -4.03 6.15 -6.71
C LYS A 230 -4.54 5.21 -7.79
N TYR A 231 -4.26 3.92 -7.69
CA TYR A 231 -4.66 2.96 -8.71
C TYR A 231 -6.16 2.74 -8.71
N ILE A 232 -6.76 2.59 -7.53
CA ILE A 232 -8.20 2.43 -7.38
C ILE A 232 -8.93 3.68 -7.88
N SER A 233 -8.42 4.88 -7.58
CA SER A 233 -9.03 6.15 -8.01
C SER A 233 -9.04 6.37 -9.52
N MET A 234 -8.29 5.56 -10.29
CA MET A 234 -8.31 5.60 -11.75
C MET A 234 -9.48 4.82 -12.35
N PHE A 235 -10.11 3.93 -11.55
CA PHE A 235 -11.31 3.22 -11.99
C PHE A 235 -12.49 4.18 -12.10
N ASP A 236 -13.17 4.13 -13.22
CA ASP A 236 -14.41 4.84 -13.47
C ASP A 236 -15.57 3.97 -12.99
N SER A 237 -16.29 4.39 -11.96
CA SER A 237 -17.43 3.64 -11.42
C SER A 237 -18.59 3.46 -12.40
N ASP A 238 -18.68 4.33 -13.42
CA ASP A 238 -19.72 4.27 -14.44
C ASP A 238 -19.41 3.26 -15.57
N LYS A 239 -18.18 2.70 -15.55
CA LYS A 239 -17.73 1.70 -16.52
C LYS A 239 -17.71 0.31 -15.92
N SER A 240 -17.86 -0.69 -16.76
CA SER A 240 -17.64 -2.08 -16.36
C SER A 240 -16.19 -2.31 -15.88
N LEU A 241 -15.99 -3.33 -15.05
CA LEU A 241 -14.65 -3.76 -14.63
C LEU A 241 -13.76 -4.06 -15.86
N ASP A 242 -14.31 -4.75 -16.87
CA ASP A 242 -13.59 -5.12 -18.09
C ASP A 242 -13.13 -3.88 -18.89
N ASP A 243 -13.98 -2.86 -19.02
CA ASP A 243 -13.62 -1.63 -19.71
C ASP A 243 -12.53 -0.87 -18.96
N ASN A 244 -12.64 -0.77 -17.64
CA ASN A 244 -11.60 -0.15 -16.82
C ASN A 244 -10.25 -0.89 -16.95
N ILE A 245 -10.24 -2.21 -16.87
CA ILE A 245 -9.01 -3.00 -17.02
C ILE A 245 -8.41 -2.80 -18.41
N ALA A 246 -9.24 -2.87 -19.46
CA ALA A 246 -8.78 -2.69 -20.84
C ALA A 246 -8.17 -1.30 -21.06
N GLU A 247 -8.83 -0.25 -20.59
CA GLU A 247 -8.36 1.13 -20.76
C GLU A 247 -7.11 1.44 -19.93
N LEU A 248 -7.03 0.93 -18.70
CA LEU A 248 -5.93 1.26 -17.79
C LEU A 248 -4.66 0.45 -18.05
N TYR A 249 -4.78 -0.83 -18.43
CA TYR A 249 -3.65 -1.74 -18.56
C TYR A 249 -3.33 -2.15 -19.99
N PHE A 250 -4.33 -2.24 -20.87
CA PHE A 250 -4.21 -2.77 -22.24
C PHE A 250 -4.33 -1.67 -23.32
N ASN A 251 -4.09 -0.43 -22.94
CA ASN A 251 -4.04 0.73 -23.83
C ASN A 251 -2.68 1.42 -23.61
N PRO A 252 -1.94 1.79 -24.69
CA PRO A 252 -0.66 2.50 -24.56
C PRO A 252 -0.75 3.82 -23.78
N SER A 253 -1.92 4.48 -23.84
CA SER A 253 -2.21 5.71 -23.09
C SER A 253 -2.76 5.43 -21.68
N GLY A 254 -2.98 4.18 -21.31
CA GLY A 254 -3.49 3.77 -20.00
C GLY A 254 -2.47 3.99 -18.89
N PHE A 255 -2.92 4.54 -17.76
CA PHE A 255 -2.04 4.90 -16.66
C PHE A 255 -1.22 3.71 -16.16
N MET A 256 -1.81 2.52 -16.09
CA MET A 256 -1.17 1.32 -15.54
C MET A 256 -0.25 0.61 -16.54
N TYR A 257 -0.27 1.01 -17.83
CA TYR A 257 0.56 0.37 -18.85
C TYR A 257 2.06 0.53 -18.60
N GLU A 258 2.49 1.75 -18.23
CA GLU A 258 3.91 2.06 -17.94
C GLU A 258 4.20 2.23 -16.44
N GLU A 259 3.19 2.20 -15.59
CA GLU A 259 3.33 2.53 -14.18
C GLU A 259 4.34 1.67 -13.41
N PRO A 260 4.42 0.32 -13.57
CA PRO A 260 5.41 -0.48 -12.85
C PRO A 260 6.84 -0.07 -13.17
N ARG A 261 7.15 0.15 -14.45
CA ARG A 261 8.47 0.61 -14.90
C ARG A 261 8.81 1.99 -14.35
N ASN A 262 7.86 2.93 -14.44
CA ASN A 262 8.01 4.28 -13.91
C ASN A 262 8.29 4.28 -12.41
N LEU A 263 7.63 3.39 -11.65
CA LEU A 263 7.83 3.26 -10.22
C LEU A 263 9.23 2.71 -9.89
N LEU A 264 9.68 1.66 -10.59
CA LEU A 264 11.01 1.10 -10.38
C LEU A 264 12.10 2.12 -10.71
N VAL A 265 11.96 2.92 -11.77
CA VAL A 265 12.91 4.00 -12.12
C VAL A 265 12.95 5.10 -11.05
N GLN A 266 11.81 5.40 -10.40
CA GLN A 266 11.75 6.39 -9.31
C GLN A 266 12.41 5.90 -8.03
N GLU A 267 12.35 4.60 -7.75
CA GLU A 267 12.86 3.99 -6.52
C GLU A 267 14.32 3.50 -6.65
N PHE A 268 14.74 3.02 -7.84
CA PHE A 268 16.02 2.33 -8.01
C PHE A 268 16.84 2.89 -9.17
N ARG A 269 18.15 3.04 -8.94
CA ARG A 269 19.09 3.51 -9.99
C ARG A 269 19.22 2.53 -11.15
N ASN A 270 19.18 1.21 -10.86
CA ASN A 270 19.28 0.16 -11.87
C ASN A 270 17.96 -0.59 -12.00
N ALA A 271 16.90 0.12 -12.34
CA ALA A 271 15.53 -0.40 -12.43
C ALA A 271 15.39 -1.70 -13.25
N PRO A 272 16.08 -1.92 -14.38
CA PRO A 272 15.93 -3.15 -15.15
C PRO A 272 16.24 -4.43 -14.36
N VAL A 273 17.28 -4.43 -13.52
CA VAL A 273 17.64 -5.59 -12.71
C VAL A 273 16.59 -5.89 -11.62
N TYR A 274 15.97 -4.84 -11.07
CA TYR A 274 14.85 -5.01 -10.16
C TYR A 274 13.61 -5.55 -10.87
N ASP A 275 13.35 -5.09 -12.09
CA ASP A 275 12.25 -5.57 -12.94
C ASP A 275 12.39 -7.07 -13.25
N ASP A 276 13.60 -7.55 -13.55
CA ASP A 276 13.89 -8.98 -13.76
C ASP A 276 13.53 -9.82 -12.51
N VAL A 277 13.90 -9.36 -11.31
CA VAL A 277 13.59 -10.05 -10.05
C VAL A 277 12.09 -10.03 -9.76
N VAL A 278 11.44 -8.88 -9.94
CA VAL A 278 9.99 -8.74 -9.79
C VAL A 278 9.25 -9.65 -10.77
N SER A 279 9.69 -9.69 -12.03
CA SER A 279 9.17 -10.57 -13.08
C SER A 279 9.34 -12.05 -12.71
N ALA A 280 10.51 -12.45 -12.19
CA ALA A 280 10.74 -13.82 -11.75
C ALA A 280 9.78 -14.25 -10.64
N ILE A 281 9.54 -13.35 -9.64
CA ILE A 281 8.59 -13.59 -8.54
C ILE A 281 7.16 -13.67 -9.07
N ALA A 282 6.72 -12.74 -9.92
CA ALA A 282 5.39 -12.74 -10.55
C ALA A 282 5.10 -14.02 -11.34
N ASN A 283 6.15 -14.64 -11.89
CA ASN A 283 6.08 -15.89 -12.64
C ASN A 283 6.43 -17.13 -11.78
N GLY A 284 6.27 -17.05 -10.45
CA GLY A 284 6.23 -18.17 -9.52
C GLY A 284 7.56 -18.56 -8.86
N ALA A 285 8.66 -17.79 -9.05
CA ALA A 285 9.87 -17.98 -8.26
C ALA A 285 9.68 -17.39 -6.87
N ASN A 286 9.46 -18.22 -5.87
CA ASN A 286 9.17 -17.76 -4.52
C ASN A 286 10.31 -17.96 -3.51
N LYS A 287 11.44 -18.58 -3.93
CA LYS A 287 12.64 -18.76 -3.10
C LYS A 287 13.83 -18.04 -3.74
N ALA A 288 14.75 -17.54 -2.91
CA ALA A 288 15.93 -16.82 -3.40
C ALA A 288 16.76 -17.63 -4.42
N VAL A 289 16.82 -18.97 -4.26
CA VAL A 289 17.51 -19.85 -5.22
C VAL A 289 16.79 -19.87 -6.56
N GLU A 290 15.47 -20.00 -6.57
CA GLU A 290 14.67 -20.02 -7.80
C GLU A 290 14.74 -18.69 -8.54
N ILE A 291 14.73 -17.56 -7.79
CA ILE A 291 14.90 -16.21 -8.34
C ILE A 291 16.29 -16.07 -8.99
N LYS A 292 17.33 -16.51 -8.28
CA LYS A 292 18.70 -16.54 -8.82
C LYS A 292 18.78 -17.29 -10.14
N ASP A 293 18.21 -18.50 -10.17
CA ASP A 293 18.27 -19.36 -11.35
C ASP A 293 17.50 -18.80 -12.55
N LYS A 294 16.38 -18.09 -12.29
CA LYS A 294 15.59 -17.43 -13.34
C LYS A 294 16.24 -16.14 -13.86
N THR A 295 16.96 -15.40 -13.02
CA THR A 295 17.53 -14.09 -13.36
C THR A 295 19.00 -14.17 -13.78
N ASN A 296 19.67 -15.30 -13.58
CA ASN A 296 21.12 -15.49 -13.77
C ASN A 296 21.98 -14.49 -12.95
N LEU A 297 21.46 -13.93 -11.87
CA LEU A 297 22.17 -13.03 -10.97
C LEU A 297 22.97 -13.82 -9.94
N GLU A 298 24.04 -13.21 -9.41
CA GLU A 298 24.76 -13.76 -8.28
C GLU A 298 23.90 -13.72 -6.99
N SER A 299 24.12 -14.71 -6.10
CA SER A 299 23.34 -14.86 -4.87
C SER A 299 23.37 -13.61 -3.99
N ALA A 300 24.53 -12.94 -3.87
CA ALA A 300 24.65 -11.69 -3.10
C ALA A 300 23.81 -10.56 -3.70
N SER A 301 23.79 -10.42 -5.03
CA SER A 301 22.97 -9.43 -5.73
C SER A 301 21.48 -9.69 -5.52
N VAL A 302 21.04 -10.94 -5.64
CA VAL A 302 19.64 -11.31 -5.39
C VAL A 302 19.21 -10.93 -3.97
N HIS A 303 20.04 -11.22 -2.96
CA HIS A 303 19.71 -10.87 -1.57
C HIS A 303 19.61 -9.37 -1.36
N ASN A 304 20.50 -8.57 -1.93
CA ASN A 304 20.44 -7.11 -1.85
C ASN A 304 19.19 -6.53 -2.54
N ILE A 305 18.86 -7.04 -3.73
CA ILE A 305 17.66 -6.60 -4.46
C ILE A 305 16.40 -6.96 -3.68
N LEU A 306 16.31 -8.19 -3.17
CA LEU A 306 15.19 -8.62 -2.34
C LEU A 306 15.05 -7.76 -1.06
N HIS A 307 16.17 -7.37 -0.44
CA HIS A 307 16.16 -6.48 0.70
C HIS A 307 15.55 -5.12 0.34
N HIS A 308 15.99 -4.47 -0.73
CA HIS A 308 15.45 -3.18 -1.18
C HIS A 308 13.98 -3.27 -1.62
N LEU A 309 13.59 -4.37 -2.30
CA LEU A 309 12.18 -4.60 -2.68
C LEU A 309 11.26 -4.80 -1.46
N LEU A 310 11.79 -5.38 -0.38
CA LEU A 310 11.07 -5.48 0.91
C LEU A 310 10.93 -4.11 1.58
N GLU A 311 12.00 -3.30 1.60
CA GLU A 311 11.98 -1.94 2.17
C GLU A 311 10.96 -1.04 1.44
N THR A 312 10.85 -1.16 0.11
CA THR A 312 9.86 -0.44 -0.68
C THR A 312 8.47 -1.08 -0.63
N ARG A 313 8.34 -2.24 0.02
CA ARG A 313 7.09 -3.00 0.12
C ARG A 313 6.47 -3.36 -1.23
N ILE A 314 7.30 -3.59 -2.25
CA ILE A 314 6.89 -4.17 -3.53
C ILE A 314 6.72 -5.67 -3.38
N ILE A 315 7.56 -6.30 -2.57
CA ILE A 315 7.46 -7.70 -2.19
C ILE A 315 7.26 -7.85 -0.68
N GLU A 316 6.80 -9.01 -0.27
CA GLU A 316 6.70 -9.42 1.12
C GLU A 316 7.36 -10.78 1.34
N LYS A 317 7.73 -11.04 2.61
CA LYS A 317 8.17 -12.35 3.08
C LYS A 317 7.02 -13.06 3.76
N THR A 318 6.77 -14.29 3.36
CA THR A 318 5.80 -15.16 4.02
C THR A 318 6.56 -16.31 4.70
N TYR A 319 6.24 -16.52 5.96
CA TYR A 319 6.69 -17.66 6.75
C TYR A 319 5.51 -18.61 6.96
N ALA A 320 5.79 -19.90 7.04
CA ALA A 320 4.77 -20.80 7.53
C ALA A 320 4.42 -20.41 8.97
N ILE A 321 3.13 -20.16 9.24
CA ILE A 321 2.69 -19.83 10.60
C ILE A 321 3.13 -20.95 11.57
N THR A 322 3.56 -20.61 12.78
CA THR A 322 4.21 -21.46 13.77
C THR A 322 5.68 -21.84 13.48
N GLU A 323 6.23 -21.41 12.32
CA GLU A 323 7.63 -21.66 11.95
C GLU A 323 8.40 -20.35 11.58
N GLU A 324 8.01 -19.21 12.13
CA GLU A 324 8.57 -17.88 11.79
C GLU A 324 10.08 -17.78 12.03
N ASN A 325 10.62 -18.59 12.95
CA ASN A 325 12.04 -18.68 13.25
C ASN A 325 12.83 -19.54 12.23
N ASN A 326 12.14 -20.25 11.36
CA ASN A 326 12.77 -21.13 10.37
C ASN A 326 13.16 -20.36 9.11
N LYS A 327 14.36 -19.76 9.11
CA LYS A 327 14.89 -18.98 7.98
C LYS A 327 14.99 -19.75 6.65
N LYS A 328 14.89 -21.08 6.67
CA LYS A 328 14.91 -21.91 5.46
C LYS A 328 13.53 -22.05 4.80
N LYS A 329 12.46 -21.79 5.56
CA LYS A 329 11.07 -21.83 5.09
C LYS A 329 10.53 -20.40 4.90
N VAL A 330 11.13 -19.68 3.95
CA VAL A 330 10.73 -18.33 3.58
C VAL A 330 10.31 -18.32 2.12
N MET A 331 9.17 -17.74 1.85
CA MET A 331 8.68 -17.48 0.50
C MET A 331 8.60 -15.97 0.26
N TYR A 332 8.95 -15.54 -0.95
CA TYR A 332 8.80 -14.17 -1.41
C TYR A 332 7.61 -14.10 -2.35
N SER A 333 6.74 -13.14 -2.17
CA SER A 333 5.62 -12.87 -3.07
C SER A 333 5.49 -11.37 -3.32
N LEU A 334 4.82 -11.01 -4.41
CA LEU A 334 4.47 -9.61 -4.65
C LEU A 334 3.37 -9.20 -3.67
N SER A 335 3.60 -8.11 -2.96
CA SER A 335 2.58 -7.50 -2.10
C SER A 335 1.66 -6.55 -2.89
N ASP A 336 2.14 -6.06 -4.03
CA ASP A 336 1.44 -5.13 -4.90
C ASP A 336 0.73 -5.84 -6.05
N GLY A 337 -0.61 -5.80 -6.04
CA GLY A 337 -1.44 -6.43 -7.08
C GLY A 337 -1.20 -5.85 -8.48
N MET A 338 -0.88 -4.55 -8.59
CA MET A 338 -0.59 -3.94 -9.89
C MET A 338 0.68 -4.54 -10.51
N PHE A 339 1.77 -4.71 -9.75
CA PHE A 339 2.96 -5.39 -10.23
C PHE A 339 2.68 -6.85 -10.59
N MET A 340 1.91 -7.56 -9.75
CA MET A 340 1.57 -8.97 -10.01
C MET A 340 0.76 -9.12 -11.30
N PHE A 341 -0.29 -8.31 -11.48
CA PHE A 341 -1.13 -8.35 -12.68
C PHE A 341 -0.35 -7.97 -13.93
N TRP A 342 0.42 -6.88 -13.85
CA TRP A 342 1.18 -6.37 -14.98
C TRP A 342 2.20 -7.40 -15.48
N HIS A 343 3.09 -7.91 -14.61
CA HIS A 343 4.12 -8.87 -15.00
C HIS A 343 3.57 -10.22 -15.48
N LYS A 344 2.39 -10.60 -15.00
CA LYS A 344 1.74 -11.84 -15.46
C LYS A 344 1.14 -11.70 -16.86
N PHE A 345 0.60 -10.54 -17.21
CA PHE A 345 -0.23 -10.41 -18.42
C PHE A 345 0.27 -9.42 -19.47
N ILE A 346 0.78 -8.25 -19.06
CA ILE A 346 1.10 -7.17 -20.00
C ILE A 346 2.29 -7.49 -20.93
N PRO A 347 3.42 -8.08 -20.47
CA PRO A 347 4.53 -8.38 -21.38
C PRO A 347 4.16 -9.27 -22.57
N ARG A 348 3.15 -10.12 -22.41
CA ARG A 348 2.63 -11.00 -23.47
C ARG A 348 1.61 -10.31 -24.38
N ALA A 349 1.08 -9.18 -23.96
CA ALA A 349 0.05 -8.43 -24.68
C ALA A 349 0.63 -7.29 -25.53
N VAL A 350 1.91 -6.92 -25.37
CA VAL A 350 2.53 -5.72 -25.97
C VAL A 350 2.23 -5.62 -27.48
N ALA A 351 2.47 -6.69 -28.24
CA ALA A 351 2.22 -6.67 -29.68
C ALA A 351 0.74 -6.40 -30.04
N ALA A 352 -0.19 -6.94 -29.26
CA ALA A 352 -1.62 -6.68 -29.48
C ALA A 352 -2.00 -5.24 -29.07
N ILE A 353 -1.39 -4.73 -28.02
CA ILE A 353 -1.61 -3.35 -27.54
C ILE A 353 -1.12 -2.33 -28.57
N GLU A 354 0.07 -2.56 -29.14
CA GLU A 354 0.68 -1.67 -30.15
C GLU A 354 -0.13 -1.54 -31.45
N ILE A 355 -0.97 -2.54 -31.76
CA ILE A 355 -1.86 -2.52 -32.95
C ILE A 355 -3.34 -2.25 -32.58
N ASP A 356 -3.60 -1.58 -31.45
CA ASP A 356 -4.94 -1.22 -30.95
C ASP A 356 -5.89 -2.41 -30.69
N ASN A 357 -5.35 -3.62 -30.50
CA ASN A 357 -6.11 -4.83 -30.16
C ASN A 357 -6.01 -5.23 -28.69
N GLY A 358 -5.55 -4.33 -27.81
CA GLY A 358 -5.34 -4.64 -26.39
C GLY A 358 -6.60 -5.09 -25.66
N LYS A 359 -7.76 -4.43 -25.88
CA LYS A 359 -9.04 -4.83 -25.30
C LYS A 359 -9.46 -6.24 -25.74
N GLN A 360 -9.31 -6.56 -27.03
CA GLN A 360 -9.65 -7.90 -27.55
C GLN A 360 -8.72 -8.97 -26.96
N TYR A 361 -7.43 -8.67 -26.83
CA TYR A 361 -6.48 -9.54 -26.16
C TYR A 361 -6.87 -9.80 -24.71
N TYR A 362 -7.20 -8.74 -23.95
CA TYR A 362 -7.69 -8.87 -22.58
C TYR A 362 -8.90 -9.82 -22.50
N LEU A 363 -9.93 -9.56 -23.26
CA LEU A 363 -11.18 -10.35 -23.23
C LEU A 363 -10.95 -11.83 -23.56
N SER A 364 -10.06 -12.12 -24.52
CA SER A 364 -9.85 -13.50 -25.02
C SER A 364 -8.75 -14.28 -24.27
N GLN A 365 -7.69 -13.62 -23.78
CA GLN A 365 -6.51 -14.27 -23.24
C GLN A 365 -6.31 -14.06 -21.74
N VAL A 366 -6.82 -12.97 -21.17
CA VAL A 366 -6.61 -12.58 -19.76
C VAL A 366 -7.84 -12.84 -18.91
N LYS A 367 -8.99 -12.32 -19.32
CA LYS A 367 -10.25 -12.48 -18.58
C LYS A 367 -10.56 -13.93 -18.19
N PRO A 368 -10.40 -14.95 -19.06
CA PRO A 368 -10.63 -16.34 -18.66
C PRO A 368 -9.69 -16.88 -17.57
N LYS A 369 -8.55 -16.19 -17.33
CA LYS A 369 -7.54 -16.57 -16.33
C LYS A 369 -7.63 -15.73 -15.04
N LEU A 370 -8.57 -14.81 -14.94
CA LEU A 370 -8.70 -13.95 -13.75
C LEU A 370 -9.00 -14.76 -12.49
N HIS A 371 -9.81 -15.80 -12.57
CA HIS A 371 -10.08 -16.63 -11.40
C HIS A 371 -8.84 -17.36 -10.88
N GLU A 372 -8.01 -17.90 -11.78
CA GLU A 372 -6.73 -18.50 -11.41
C GLU A 372 -5.78 -17.43 -10.81
N TYR A 373 -5.72 -16.24 -11.42
CA TYR A 373 -4.94 -15.13 -10.92
C TYR A 373 -5.35 -14.71 -9.50
N MET A 374 -6.65 -14.71 -9.24
CA MET A 374 -7.21 -14.33 -7.94
C MET A 374 -6.98 -15.34 -6.81
N GLY A 375 -6.54 -16.56 -7.08
CA GLY A 375 -6.40 -17.60 -6.06
C GLY A 375 -5.60 -17.14 -4.85
N GLU A 376 -4.34 -16.75 -5.03
CA GLU A 376 -3.46 -16.29 -3.94
C GLU A 376 -3.97 -14.98 -3.28
N ILE A 377 -4.59 -14.11 -4.08
CA ILE A 377 -5.16 -12.84 -3.59
C ILE A 377 -6.35 -13.12 -2.69
N PHE A 378 -7.20 -14.04 -3.09
CA PHE A 378 -8.37 -14.43 -2.31
C PHE A 378 -7.98 -15.07 -0.98
N GLU A 379 -6.93 -15.90 -0.94
CA GLU A 379 -6.35 -16.37 0.33
C GLU A 379 -5.94 -15.20 1.25
N LYS A 380 -5.28 -14.15 0.70
CA LYS A 380 -4.94 -12.94 1.48
C LYS A 380 -6.20 -12.23 2.00
N MET A 381 -7.24 -12.12 1.17
CA MET A 381 -8.53 -11.53 1.59
C MET A 381 -9.18 -12.36 2.71
N CYS A 382 -9.17 -13.68 2.62
CA CYS A 382 -9.72 -14.57 3.64
C CYS A 382 -8.97 -14.43 4.98
N ARG A 383 -7.63 -14.30 4.95
CA ARG A 383 -6.84 -14.02 6.15
C ARG A 383 -7.14 -12.64 6.74
N GLN A 384 -7.35 -11.61 5.90
CA GLN A 384 -7.80 -10.29 6.36
C GLN A 384 -9.19 -10.38 7.02
N TYR A 385 -10.15 -11.07 6.39
CA TYR A 385 -11.47 -11.29 6.95
C TYR A 385 -11.41 -11.95 8.32
N LEU A 386 -10.58 -12.97 8.47
CA LEU A 386 -10.38 -13.69 9.73
C LEU A 386 -9.89 -12.73 10.83
N LEU A 387 -8.87 -11.90 10.54
CA LEU A 387 -8.32 -10.92 11.49
C LEU A 387 -9.31 -9.79 11.81
N MET A 388 -10.05 -9.29 10.83
CA MET A 388 -11.05 -8.22 11.05
C MET A 388 -12.19 -8.66 11.97
N ASN A 389 -12.50 -9.97 11.97
CA ASN A 389 -13.52 -10.55 12.79
C ASN A 389 -12.97 -11.26 14.06
N ALA A 390 -11.68 -11.09 14.36
CA ALA A 390 -11.00 -11.80 15.44
C ALA A 390 -11.67 -11.68 16.82
N PHE A 391 -12.24 -10.52 17.13
CA PHE A 391 -12.90 -10.20 18.41
C PHE A 391 -14.42 -10.04 18.30
N SER A 392 -15.01 -10.47 17.19
CA SER A 392 -16.46 -10.28 16.95
C SER A 392 -17.36 -11.36 17.57
N ASN A 393 -16.79 -12.35 18.25
CA ASN A 393 -17.47 -13.56 18.73
C ASN A 393 -18.16 -14.37 17.60
N LYS A 394 -17.77 -14.15 16.36
CA LYS A 394 -18.26 -14.93 15.22
C LYS A 394 -17.64 -16.34 15.14
N PHE A 395 -16.44 -16.52 15.72
CA PHE A 395 -15.64 -17.75 15.60
C PHE A 395 -15.58 -18.52 16.90
N SER A 396 -15.23 -19.82 16.83
CA SER A 396 -15.12 -20.71 17.98
C SER A 396 -13.93 -20.42 18.90
N CYS A 397 -13.03 -19.50 18.51
CA CYS A 397 -11.91 -19.01 19.32
C CYS A 397 -11.52 -17.59 18.88
N THR A 398 -10.76 -16.89 19.74
CA THR A 398 -10.22 -15.57 19.41
C THR A 398 -9.01 -15.70 18.51
N VAL A 399 -9.03 -15.06 17.35
CA VAL A 399 -7.89 -15.13 16.41
C VAL A 399 -6.87 -14.05 16.71
N LEU A 400 -5.78 -14.41 17.35
CA LEU A 400 -4.69 -13.48 17.69
C LEU A 400 -3.62 -13.39 16.58
N GLN A 401 -3.50 -14.43 15.77
CA GLN A 401 -2.60 -14.48 14.62
C GLN A 401 -3.29 -15.16 13.46
N ALA A 402 -3.04 -14.68 12.23
CA ALA A 402 -3.48 -15.37 11.01
C ALA A 402 -2.35 -15.42 10.00
N GLY A 403 -2.26 -16.55 9.29
CA GLY A 403 -1.23 -16.79 8.30
C GLY A 403 -1.57 -17.95 7.38
N LYS A 404 -0.58 -18.34 6.59
CA LYS A 404 -0.57 -19.57 5.78
C LYS A 404 0.37 -20.57 6.41
N TRP A 405 0.03 -21.84 6.35
CA TRP A 405 0.96 -22.90 6.68
C TRP A 405 1.38 -23.61 5.39
N PHE A 406 2.64 -23.98 5.29
CA PHE A 406 3.15 -24.79 4.17
C PHE A 406 4.32 -25.65 4.65
N GLY A 407 4.41 -26.86 4.13
CA GLY A 407 5.43 -27.79 4.54
C GLY A 407 5.23 -29.18 3.93
N THR A 408 5.97 -30.16 4.46
CA THR A 408 5.83 -31.55 4.06
C THR A 408 4.85 -32.25 4.98
N ASN A 409 3.84 -32.92 4.43
CA ASN A 409 3.01 -33.82 5.18
C ASN A 409 3.86 -35.06 5.54
N PRO A 410 4.11 -35.33 6.82
CA PRO A 410 5.01 -36.44 7.22
C PRO A 410 4.47 -37.83 6.92
N VAL A 411 3.13 -37.95 6.80
CA VAL A 411 2.45 -39.22 6.51
C VAL A 411 2.46 -39.51 5.02
N LYS A 412 2.02 -38.53 4.21
CA LYS A 412 1.92 -38.68 2.75
C LYS A 412 3.24 -38.42 2.03
N LYS A 413 4.25 -37.84 2.73
CA LYS A 413 5.57 -37.45 2.18
C LYS A 413 5.49 -36.50 0.98
N GLU A 414 4.46 -35.67 0.92
CA GLU A 414 4.20 -34.69 -0.14
C GLU A 414 4.21 -33.25 0.41
N GLN A 415 4.51 -32.28 -0.44
CA GLN A 415 4.37 -30.88 -0.10
C GLN A 415 2.88 -30.52 -0.07
N THR A 416 2.47 -29.82 0.97
CA THR A 416 1.09 -29.36 1.13
C THR A 416 1.06 -28.01 1.85
N ASP A 417 -0.06 -27.34 1.79
CA ASP A 417 -0.28 -26.05 2.46
C ASP A 417 -1.70 -25.97 3.04
N ILE A 418 -1.92 -24.98 3.88
CA ILE A 418 -3.22 -24.59 4.42
C ILE A 418 -3.36 -23.09 4.16
N ASP A 419 -4.34 -22.70 3.36
CA ASP A 419 -4.51 -21.34 2.85
C ASP A 419 -4.71 -20.29 3.95
N VAL A 420 -5.49 -20.68 4.96
CA VAL A 420 -5.84 -19.82 6.10
C VAL A 420 -5.67 -20.59 7.40
N VAL A 421 -4.80 -20.10 8.26
CA VAL A 421 -4.64 -20.59 9.63
C VAL A 421 -4.85 -19.42 10.58
N GLY A 422 -5.83 -19.52 11.47
CA GLY A 422 -6.03 -18.61 12.58
C GLY A 422 -5.61 -19.26 13.89
N LEU A 423 -4.85 -18.57 14.72
CA LEU A 423 -4.37 -19.10 16.00
C LEU A 423 -4.88 -18.26 17.16
N ASP A 424 -5.45 -18.97 18.14
CA ASP A 424 -5.61 -18.49 19.51
C ASP A 424 -4.44 -18.99 20.35
N THR A 425 -3.47 -18.12 20.55
CA THR A 425 -2.26 -18.45 21.31
C THR A 425 -2.49 -18.53 22.81
N THR A 426 -3.66 -18.09 23.30
CA THR A 426 -4.05 -18.10 24.72
C THR A 426 -4.66 -19.47 25.09
N GLU A 427 -5.57 -19.97 24.24
CA GLU A 427 -6.28 -21.23 24.49
C GLU A 427 -5.70 -22.42 23.70
N ASN A 428 -4.64 -22.17 22.91
CA ASN A 428 -4.02 -23.16 22.02
C ASN A 428 -5.06 -23.80 21.05
N LYS A 429 -5.92 -22.95 20.49
CA LYS A 429 -6.90 -23.34 19.48
C LYS A 429 -6.51 -22.83 18.11
N ALA A 430 -6.95 -23.52 17.07
CA ALA A 430 -6.72 -23.12 15.68
C ALA A 430 -8.01 -23.17 14.86
N ILE A 431 -8.06 -22.33 13.85
CA ILE A 431 -9.00 -22.38 12.73
C ILE A 431 -8.19 -22.72 11.49
N LEU A 432 -8.61 -23.74 10.74
CA LEU A 432 -8.02 -24.09 9.45
C LEU A 432 -9.01 -23.72 8.35
N GLY A 433 -8.53 -23.12 7.27
CA GLY A 433 -9.38 -22.67 6.16
C GLY A 433 -8.82 -23.02 4.78
N GLU A 434 -9.74 -23.33 3.87
CA GLU A 434 -9.50 -23.56 2.46
C GLU A 434 -10.24 -22.51 1.63
N CYS A 435 -9.60 -21.98 0.58
CA CYS A 435 -10.12 -20.89 -0.24
C CYS A 435 -10.26 -21.29 -1.70
N LYS A 436 -11.40 -21.00 -2.33
CA LYS A 436 -11.59 -21.25 -3.76
C LYS A 436 -12.26 -20.06 -4.46
N PHE A 437 -11.51 -19.40 -5.32
CA PHE A 437 -12.00 -18.32 -6.21
C PHE A 437 -12.22 -18.89 -7.61
N ARG A 438 -13.34 -19.59 -7.81
CA ARG A 438 -13.69 -20.24 -9.06
C ARG A 438 -15.21 -20.33 -9.24
N ASN A 439 -15.67 -20.54 -10.49
CA ASN A 439 -17.11 -20.62 -10.85
C ASN A 439 -17.78 -21.96 -10.46
N THR A 440 -17.16 -22.81 -9.66
CA THR A 440 -17.75 -24.06 -9.22
C THR A 440 -17.82 -24.09 -7.70
N PRO A 441 -18.96 -24.54 -7.11
CA PRO A 441 -19.11 -24.66 -5.68
C PRO A 441 -18.03 -25.57 -5.06
N MET A 442 -17.69 -25.31 -3.81
CA MET A 442 -16.85 -26.22 -3.02
C MET A 442 -17.66 -27.45 -2.63
N ASP A 443 -17.06 -28.62 -2.77
CA ASP A 443 -17.68 -29.90 -2.50
C ASP A 443 -17.04 -30.63 -1.31
N LYS A 444 -17.51 -31.86 -1.05
CA LYS A 444 -17.02 -32.73 0.01
C LYS A 444 -15.50 -32.93 -0.05
N LYS A 445 -14.92 -33.01 -1.25
CA LYS A 445 -13.51 -33.32 -1.44
C LYS A 445 -12.60 -32.26 -0.83
N GLN A 446 -12.90 -30.95 -1.08
CA GLN A 446 -12.11 -29.84 -0.50
C GLN A 446 -12.18 -29.85 1.02
N LEU A 447 -13.33 -30.16 1.60
CA LEU A 447 -13.47 -30.28 3.04
C LEU A 447 -12.65 -31.44 3.61
N GLU A 448 -12.73 -32.62 3.00
CA GLU A 448 -11.96 -33.79 3.43
C GLU A 448 -10.45 -33.56 3.31
N GLU A 449 -10.00 -32.91 2.21
CA GLU A 449 -8.60 -32.50 2.03
C GLU A 449 -8.14 -31.53 3.11
N LEU A 450 -8.99 -30.57 3.52
CA LEU A 450 -8.67 -29.64 4.60
C LEU A 450 -8.58 -30.38 5.96
N MET A 451 -9.53 -31.26 6.25
CA MET A 451 -9.54 -32.03 7.49
C MET A 451 -8.34 -33.01 7.59
N ASP A 452 -7.90 -33.59 6.48
CA ASP A 452 -6.70 -34.41 6.40
C ASP A 452 -5.40 -33.65 6.75
N ARG A 453 -5.43 -32.33 6.74
CA ARG A 453 -4.32 -31.47 7.14
C ARG A 453 -4.35 -31.10 8.63
N ASP A 454 -5.32 -31.60 9.39
CA ASP A 454 -5.32 -31.49 10.85
C ASP A 454 -4.06 -32.15 11.44
N GLY A 455 -3.44 -31.47 12.40
CA GLY A 455 -2.19 -31.91 13.03
C GLY A 455 -0.91 -31.63 12.22
N LEU A 456 -0.98 -30.97 11.05
CA LEU A 456 0.20 -30.50 10.33
C LEU A 456 0.81 -29.21 10.92
N ILE A 457 -0.02 -28.39 11.56
CA ILE A 457 0.45 -27.24 12.34
C ILE A 457 1.09 -27.73 13.66
N ASP A 458 1.68 -26.81 14.42
CA ASP A 458 2.27 -27.14 15.72
C ASP A 458 1.25 -27.89 16.61
N LYS A 459 1.66 -29.05 17.14
CA LYS A 459 0.82 -29.97 17.94
C LYS A 459 0.20 -29.35 19.20
N ARG A 460 0.66 -28.17 19.62
CA ARG A 460 0.04 -27.40 20.71
C ARG A 460 -1.39 -26.99 20.38
N TYR A 461 -1.67 -26.72 19.13
CA TYR A 461 -2.95 -26.20 18.70
C TYR A 461 -3.93 -27.32 18.36
N LYS A 462 -5.15 -27.21 18.91
CA LYS A 462 -6.28 -28.07 18.57
C LYS A 462 -7.19 -27.33 17.60
N VAL A 463 -7.58 -27.97 16.50
CA VAL A 463 -8.54 -27.37 15.58
C VAL A 463 -9.89 -27.21 16.25
N ALA A 464 -10.35 -25.96 16.35
CA ALA A 464 -11.63 -25.57 16.96
C ALA A 464 -12.73 -25.47 15.90
N GLU A 465 -12.38 -25.08 14.66
CA GLU A 465 -13.34 -24.85 13.58
C GLU A 465 -12.64 -24.92 12.23
N TYR A 466 -13.32 -25.42 11.20
CA TYR A 466 -12.86 -25.38 9.80
C TYR A 466 -13.63 -24.31 9.05
N HIS A 467 -12.95 -23.55 8.19
CA HIS A 467 -13.55 -22.52 7.36
C HIS A 467 -13.42 -22.86 5.89
N LEU A 468 -14.51 -22.76 5.15
CA LEU A 468 -14.50 -22.84 3.69
C LEU A 468 -14.90 -21.50 3.11
N TYR A 469 -14.01 -20.90 2.32
CA TYR A 469 -14.22 -19.62 1.66
C TYR A 469 -14.43 -19.82 0.17
N SER A 470 -15.55 -19.36 -0.38
CA SER A 470 -15.91 -19.67 -1.77
C SER A 470 -16.49 -18.46 -2.51
N LEU A 471 -16.08 -18.31 -3.78
CA LEU A 471 -16.73 -17.39 -4.72
C LEU A 471 -18.13 -17.89 -5.10
N SER A 472 -18.29 -19.18 -5.40
CA SER A 472 -19.52 -19.76 -5.97
C SER A 472 -20.31 -20.62 -4.99
N GLY A 473 -20.05 -20.45 -3.68
CA GLY A 473 -20.77 -21.15 -2.62
C GLY A 473 -20.39 -22.61 -2.48
N PHE A 474 -21.33 -23.43 -2.04
CA PHE A 474 -21.10 -24.79 -1.52
C PHE A 474 -22.17 -25.75 -2.04
N THR A 475 -21.81 -27.00 -2.25
CA THR A 475 -22.76 -28.05 -2.59
C THR A 475 -23.70 -28.34 -1.43
N ASP A 476 -24.86 -28.93 -1.71
CA ASP A 476 -25.86 -29.25 -0.66
C ASP A 476 -25.29 -30.20 0.38
N TRP A 477 -24.50 -31.17 -0.03
CA TRP A 477 -23.84 -32.06 0.92
C TRP A 477 -22.98 -31.31 1.95
N VAL A 478 -22.21 -30.32 1.50
CA VAL A 478 -21.37 -29.47 2.38
C VAL A 478 -22.25 -28.65 3.33
N LYS A 479 -23.34 -28.05 2.83
CA LYS A 479 -24.27 -27.26 3.62
C LYS A 479 -24.93 -28.10 4.71
N ASP A 480 -25.42 -29.30 4.35
CA ASP A 480 -26.14 -30.19 5.26
C ASP A 480 -25.23 -30.74 6.37
N ASN A 481 -23.95 -30.95 6.09
CA ASN A 481 -22.99 -31.55 7.02
C ASN A 481 -22.15 -30.49 7.79
N ALA A 482 -22.15 -29.21 7.38
CA ALA A 482 -21.29 -28.18 7.93
C ALA A 482 -21.35 -28.09 9.47
N LYS A 483 -22.54 -28.04 10.04
CA LYS A 483 -22.74 -27.95 11.49
C LYS A 483 -22.22 -29.17 12.24
N ALA A 484 -22.48 -30.36 11.74
CA ALA A 484 -22.03 -31.62 12.37
C ALA A 484 -20.50 -31.79 12.34
N LEU A 485 -19.86 -31.23 11.32
CA LEU A 485 -18.41 -31.32 11.12
C LEU A 485 -17.67 -30.07 11.65
N ASN A 486 -18.37 -29.17 12.34
CA ASN A 486 -17.82 -27.91 12.86
C ASN A 486 -17.16 -27.06 11.77
N VAL A 487 -17.84 -26.90 10.63
CA VAL A 487 -17.41 -26.17 9.46
C VAL A 487 -18.21 -24.87 9.33
N ARG A 488 -17.52 -23.76 9.13
CA ARG A 488 -18.10 -22.48 8.78
C ARG A 488 -18.01 -22.24 7.28
N LEU A 489 -19.14 -21.95 6.68
CA LEU A 489 -19.27 -21.64 5.26
C LEU A 489 -19.27 -20.13 5.08
N ILE A 490 -18.34 -19.60 4.30
CA ILE A 490 -18.14 -18.17 4.11
C ILE A 490 -18.16 -17.90 2.60
N PRO A 491 -19.33 -17.61 2.03
CA PRO A 491 -19.41 -17.12 0.65
C PRO A 491 -18.78 -15.72 0.57
N ILE A 492 -18.36 -15.31 -0.61
CA ILE A 492 -17.69 -14.01 -0.81
C ILE A 492 -18.57 -12.83 -0.37
N GLU A 493 -19.87 -12.94 -0.50
CA GLU A 493 -20.85 -11.93 -0.09
C GLU A 493 -20.75 -11.64 1.41
N ASP A 494 -20.54 -12.66 2.24
CA ASP A 494 -20.40 -12.51 3.70
C ASP A 494 -19.10 -11.79 4.09
N MET A 495 -18.13 -11.74 3.20
CA MET A 495 -16.89 -11.01 3.43
C MET A 495 -17.07 -9.49 3.24
N TYR A 496 -18.11 -9.06 2.52
CA TYR A 496 -18.40 -7.64 2.25
C TYR A 496 -19.55 -7.08 3.12
N ASN A 497 -20.17 -7.91 3.97
CA ASN A 497 -21.30 -7.55 4.85
C ASN A 497 -20.88 -7.24 6.30
#